data_b3898c0f427c39bb7ae677a50d6595ce
#
_entry.id   b3898c0f427c39bb7ae677a50d6595ce
#
_cell.length_a   1.000
_cell.length_b   1.000
_cell.length_c   1.000
_cell.angle_alpha   90.00
_cell.angle_beta   90.00
_cell.angle_gamma   90.00
#
_symmetry.space_group_name_H-M   'P 1'
#
loop_
_entity.id
_entity.type
_entity.pdbx_description
1 polymer ?
#
loop_
_entity_poly.entity_id
_entity_poly.type
_entity_poly.pdbx_seq_one_letter_code
_entity_poly.pdbx_strand_id
1 'polypeptide(L)'
;AMPVHWYYNLMDIYKQFSAGITKLEAAPKHHPSSIMSLHSTKQGGRNAPHSKRYQAEIVGDVILKGKRQFWNQSNQHYHQGMRAGENTLNAHCARATMRTLAANGGHYNEDLFLDAYIELMTADPVLHPDTYAESYHRGFFANLSAGKNRNKCGAVTHDTASIGGLVTIAPIVISERLRGTSLEIAQTICHKHLQLTHPDEYLAKVCSDYVGLLDALLFRLEADSAQEIIATWAKRSIGMAMPELLSKVHSDNDVVGRLFSSACYISDSWPSVLYLAYKYAEKPK
;
A
#
# COMPACT_ATOMS: atom_id res chain seq x y z
N ALA A 1 12.77 2.61 0.59
CA ALA A 1 12.19 1.30 0.22
C ALA A 1 12.14 1.08 -1.29
N MET A 2 11.85 2.13 -2.08
CA MET A 2 11.65 2.03 -3.54
C MET A 2 12.78 1.26 -4.27
N PRO A 3 14.09 1.52 -4.07
CA PRO A 3 15.14 0.84 -4.84
C PRO A 3 15.30 -0.66 -4.53
N VAL A 4 14.73 -1.15 -3.43
CA VAL A 4 14.77 -2.57 -3.02
C VAL A 4 13.37 -3.19 -2.96
N HIS A 5 12.40 -2.58 -3.62
CA HIS A 5 11.04 -3.08 -3.65
C HIS A 5 10.98 -4.50 -4.22
N TRP A 6 10.42 -5.43 -3.41
CA TRP A 6 10.28 -6.86 -3.71
C TRP A 6 11.60 -7.63 -3.95
N TYR A 7 12.69 -7.18 -3.31
CA TYR A 7 13.86 -8.03 -3.12
C TYR A 7 13.59 -8.98 -1.95
N TYR A 8 13.30 -10.22 -2.23
CA TYR A 8 13.01 -11.22 -1.19
C TYR A 8 14.27 -11.88 -0.63
N ASN A 9 15.40 -11.78 -1.34
CA ASN A 9 16.69 -12.28 -0.88
C ASN A 9 17.57 -11.11 -0.44
N LEU A 10 17.88 -11.06 0.87
CA LEU A 10 18.75 -10.04 1.44
C LEU A 10 20.14 -10.00 0.79
N MET A 11 20.66 -11.15 0.33
CA MET A 11 21.97 -11.19 -0.34
C MET A 11 21.98 -10.40 -1.65
N ASP A 12 20.86 -10.32 -2.35
CA ASP A 12 20.76 -9.53 -3.57
C ASP A 12 20.74 -8.02 -3.24
N ILE A 13 20.17 -7.63 -2.09
CA ILE A 13 20.27 -6.26 -1.58
C ILE A 13 21.71 -5.93 -1.23
N TYR A 14 22.41 -6.80 -0.48
CA TYR A 14 23.82 -6.57 -0.09
C TYR A 14 24.77 -6.55 -1.29
N LYS A 15 24.55 -7.37 -2.31
CA LYS A 15 25.33 -7.33 -3.55
C LYS A 15 25.21 -5.98 -4.27
N GLN A 16 24.02 -5.41 -4.27
CA GLN A 16 23.72 -4.16 -4.97
C GLN A 16 24.06 -2.91 -4.14
N PHE A 17 23.86 -2.99 -2.83
CA PHE A 17 24.05 -1.91 -1.87
C PHE A 17 24.93 -2.41 -0.71
N SER A 18 26.21 -2.68 -0.99
CA SER A 18 27.15 -3.30 -0.03
C SER A 18 27.35 -2.48 1.26
N ALA A 19 27.22 -1.16 1.20
CA ALA A 19 27.29 -0.25 2.35
C ALA A 19 25.92 -0.04 3.05
N GLY A 20 24.87 -0.75 2.61
CA GLY A 20 23.50 -0.46 2.99
C GLY A 20 22.93 0.76 2.26
N ILE A 21 21.63 1.04 2.48
CA ILE A 21 20.95 2.19 1.90
C ILE A 21 20.88 3.27 2.97
N THR A 22 21.81 4.23 2.93
CA THR A 22 21.95 5.33 3.91
C THR A 22 21.45 6.68 3.37
N LYS A 23 21.06 6.73 2.10
CA LYS A 23 20.55 7.92 1.43
C LYS A 23 19.43 7.56 0.46
N LEU A 24 18.77 8.56 -0.13
CA LEU A 24 17.81 8.33 -1.21
C LEU A 24 18.54 7.84 -2.45
N GLU A 25 18.12 6.69 -2.97
CA GLU A 25 18.69 6.07 -4.17
C GLU A 25 17.63 5.99 -5.28
N ALA A 26 18.09 6.07 -6.53
CA ALA A 26 17.25 5.84 -7.68
C ALA A 26 16.89 4.35 -7.82
N ALA A 27 15.80 4.05 -8.52
CA ALA A 27 15.47 2.68 -8.87
C ALA A 27 16.54 2.10 -9.80
N PRO A 28 17.11 0.92 -9.48
CA PRO A 28 18.00 0.21 -10.40
C PRO A 28 17.29 -0.15 -11.71
N LYS A 29 18.05 -0.34 -12.79
CA LYS A 29 17.47 -0.85 -14.03
C LYS A 29 17.09 -2.33 -13.92
N HIS A 30 17.91 -3.07 -13.21
CA HIS A 30 17.82 -4.53 -13.10
C HIS A 30 17.30 -4.94 -11.72
N HIS A 31 16.48 -5.99 -11.71
CA HIS A 31 15.95 -6.59 -10.50
C HIS A 31 16.05 -8.12 -10.62
N PRO A 32 16.84 -8.80 -9.76
CA PRO A 32 17.20 -10.21 -9.94
C PRO A 32 15.99 -11.16 -9.88
N SER A 33 14.96 -10.81 -9.14
CA SER A 33 13.76 -11.63 -8.94
C SER A 33 12.47 -10.99 -9.47
N SER A 34 12.59 -10.07 -10.45
CA SER A 34 11.42 -9.43 -11.03
C SER A 34 10.53 -10.42 -11.77
N ILE A 35 9.22 -10.28 -11.54
CA ILE A 35 8.19 -11.02 -12.22
C ILE A 35 7.34 -10.12 -13.16
N MET A 36 7.88 -8.96 -13.57
CA MET A 36 7.20 -8.04 -14.48
C MET A 36 6.73 -8.73 -15.76
N SER A 37 7.53 -9.67 -16.29
CA SER A 37 7.17 -10.46 -17.49
C SER A 37 5.96 -11.38 -17.31
N LEU A 38 5.57 -11.67 -16.06
CA LEU A 38 4.43 -12.54 -15.73
C LEU A 38 3.15 -11.76 -15.43
N HIS A 39 3.23 -10.44 -15.33
CA HIS A 39 2.08 -9.61 -15.04
C HIS A 39 1.26 -9.31 -16.32
N SER A 40 -0.05 -9.42 -16.20
CA SER A 40 -0.94 -9.02 -17.29
C SER A 40 -0.98 -7.51 -17.45
N THR A 41 -0.88 -7.04 -18.68
CA THR A 41 -1.11 -5.63 -19.06
C THR A 41 -2.59 -5.31 -19.29
N LYS A 42 -3.45 -6.34 -19.39
CA LYS A 42 -4.89 -6.21 -19.72
C LYS A 42 -5.81 -6.22 -18.49
N GLN A 43 -5.37 -6.85 -17.40
CA GLN A 43 -6.20 -7.02 -16.20
C GLN A 43 -5.33 -7.24 -14.95
N GLY A 44 -5.95 -7.23 -13.77
CA GLY A 44 -5.27 -7.55 -12.53
C GLY A 44 -4.98 -9.04 -12.36
N GLY A 45 -3.84 -9.35 -11.74
CA GLY A 45 -3.46 -10.72 -11.35
C GLY A 45 -2.68 -11.50 -12.39
N ARG A 46 -2.00 -12.57 -11.90
CA ARG A 46 -1.20 -13.48 -12.74
C ARG A 46 -2.07 -14.48 -13.49
N ASN A 47 -3.12 -14.97 -12.84
CA ASN A 47 -3.95 -16.09 -13.27
C ASN A 47 -5.39 -15.67 -13.56
N ALA A 48 -5.65 -14.39 -13.80
CA ALA A 48 -6.97 -13.96 -14.18
C ALA A 48 -7.34 -14.69 -15.49
N PRO A 49 -8.44 -15.46 -15.54
CA PRO A 49 -8.82 -16.16 -16.74
C PRO A 49 -8.84 -15.18 -17.92
N HIS A 50 -8.33 -15.59 -19.07
CA HIS A 50 -8.40 -14.83 -20.32
C HIS A 50 -9.86 -14.64 -20.70
N SER A 51 -10.52 -13.73 -20.01
CA SER A 51 -11.88 -13.35 -20.32
C SER A 51 -11.85 -12.64 -21.66
N LYS A 52 -12.57 -13.15 -22.63
CA LYS A 52 -12.82 -12.47 -23.92
C LYS A 52 -13.41 -11.07 -23.74
N ARG A 53 -13.81 -10.73 -22.51
CA ARG A 53 -14.41 -9.45 -22.12
C ARG A 53 -13.43 -8.28 -22.03
N TYR A 54 -12.13 -8.56 -21.80
CA TYR A 54 -11.12 -7.52 -21.62
C TYR A 54 -10.10 -7.59 -22.75
N GLN A 55 -10.43 -7.00 -23.89
CA GLN A 55 -9.53 -6.90 -25.03
C GLN A 55 -8.62 -5.67 -24.97
N ALA A 56 -9.00 -4.65 -24.18
CA ALA A 56 -8.22 -3.42 -24.07
C ALA A 56 -6.95 -3.64 -23.25
N GLU A 57 -5.85 -3.07 -23.67
CA GLU A 57 -4.63 -2.96 -22.90
C GLU A 57 -4.84 -1.92 -21.80
N ILE A 58 -4.79 -2.30 -20.55
CA ILE A 58 -4.95 -1.37 -19.42
C ILE A 58 -3.66 -0.59 -19.19
N VAL A 59 -2.53 -1.31 -19.15
CA VAL A 59 -1.21 -0.68 -19.01
C VAL A 59 -0.79 -0.08 -20.35
N GLY A 60 -0.55 1.21 -20.35
CA GLY A 60 -0.10 1.98 -21.51
C GLY A 60 -1.23 2.68 -22.28
N ASP A 61 -2.45 2.13 -22.30
CA ASP A 61 -3.58 2.76 -22.97
C ASP A 61 -4.50 3.49 -21.99
N VAL A 62 -4.76 2.91 -20.83
CA VAL A 62 -5.66 3.49 -19.82
C VAL A 62 -4.86 4.11 -18.68
N ILE A 63 -3.97 3.34 -18.05
CA ILE A 63 -3.06 3.79 -17.00
C ILE A 63 -1.62 3.62 -17.42
N LEU A 64 -0.69 4.26 -16.72
CA LEU A 64 0.75 4.14 -17.00
C LEU A 64 1.08 4.46 -18.47
N LYS A 65 0.46 5.50 -19.05
CA LYS A 65 0.71 5.92 -20.42
C LYS A 65 2.18 6.21 -20.66
N GLY A 66 2.71 5.73 -21.77
CA GLY A 66 4.14 5.82 -22.09
C GLY A 66 5.06 4.89 -21.28
N LYS A 67 4.51 3.97 -20.46
CA LYS A 67 5.31 3.06 -19.61
C LYS A 67 5.24 1.59 -20.06
N ARG A 68 4.50 1.25 -21.10
CA ARG A 68 4.34 -0.14 -21.58
C ARG A 68 5.67 -0.84 -21.88
N GLN A 69 6.70 -0.12 -22.34
CA GLN A 69 8.01 -0.69 -22.65
C GLN A 69 8.72 -1.30 -21.45
N PHE A 70 8.32 -0.96 -20.20
CA PHE A 70 8.88 -1.53 -18.98
C PHE A 70 8.19 -2.84 -18.58
N TRP A 71 7.08 -3.20 -19.22
CA TRP A 71 6.30 -4.39 -18.96
C TRP A 71 6.65 -5.52 -19.93
N ASN A 72 6.32 -6.76 -19.54
CA ASN A 72 6.61 -7.97 -20.34
C ASN A 72 8.12 -8.22 -20.57
N GLN A 73 8.98 -7.68 -19.70
CA GLN A 73 10.42 -7.89 -19.75
C GLN A 73 10.92 -8.57 -18.49
N SER A 74 11.83 -9.53 -18.65
CA SER A 74 12.47 -10.22 -17.54
C SER A 74 13.47 -9.31 -16.84
N ASN A 75 13.63 -9.51 -15.54
CA ASN A 75 14.62 -8.82 -14.72
C ASN A 75 14.51 -7.27 -14.70
N GLN A 76 13.39 -6.73 -15.12
CA GLN A 76 13.11 -5.31 -15.11
C GLN A 76 12.74 -4.88 -13.70
N HIS A 77 13.35 -3.80 -13.17
CA HIS A 77 12.93 -3.26 -11.89
C HIS A 77 11.53 -2.64 -11.99
N TYR A 78 10.69 -2.89 -10.98
CA TYR A 78 9.29 -2.41 -10.96
C TYR A 78 9.17 -0.89 -11.10
N HIS A 79 10.11 -0.14 -10.53
CA HIS A 79 10.14 1.32 -10.55
C HIS A 79 11.25 1.87 -11.45
N GLN A 80 11.61 1.16 -12.52
CA GLN A 80 12.67 1.61 -13.40
C GLN A 80 12.40 3.01 -13.96
N GLY A 81 13.44 3.84 -13.96
CA GLY A 81 13.36 5.22 -14.42
C GLY A 81 13.00 6.23 -13.32
N MET A 82 12.60 5.78 -12.16
CA MET A 82 12.38 6.66 -11.02
C MET A 82 13.70 7.14 -10.43
N ARG A 83 13.77 8.44 -10.13
CA ARG A 83 14.95 9.10 -9.55
C ARG A 83 14.94 8.97 -8.03
N ALA A 84 16.10 9.21 -7.43
CA ALA A 84 16.25 9.30 -5.99
C ALA A 84 15.28 10.33 -5.39
N GLY A 85 14.54 9.94 -4.36
CA GLY A 85 13.57 10.81 -3.69
C GLY A 85 12.17 10.89 -4.35
N GLU A 86 11.98 10.33 -5.53
CA GLU A 86 10.63 10.25 -6.12
C GLU A 86 9.75 9.25 -5.36
N ASN A 87 8.49 9.60 -5.21
CA ASN A 87 7.50 8.77 -4.55
C ASN A 87 6.88 7.74 -5.51
N THR A 88 6.64 6.54 -5.02
CA THR A 88 5.89 5.51 -5.73
C THR A 88 4.40 5.85 -5.81
N LEU A 89 3.67 5.13 -6.66
CA LEU A 89 2.24 5.34 -6.92
C LEU A 89 1.40 5.38 -5.64
N ASN A 90 1.67 4.51 -4.68
CA ASN A 90 0.95 4.46 -3.41
C ASN A 90 1.00 5.80 -2.65
N ALA A 91 2.16 6.45 -2.60
CA ALA A 91 2.28 7.78 -1.98
C ALA A 91 1.53 8.86 -2.78
N HIS A 92 1.46 8.74 -4.11
CA HIS A 92 0.64 9.64 -4.94
C HIS A 92 -0.85 9.43 -4.68
N CYS A 93 -1.32 8.19 -4.47
CA CYS A 93 -2.70 7.91 -4.06
C CYS A 93 -3.02 8.54 -2.69
N ALA A 94 -2.13 8.40 -1.71
CA ALA A 94 -2.30 9.06 -0.41
C ALA A 94 -2.35 10.59 -0.53
N ARG A 95 -1.50 11.19 -1.38
CA ARG A 95 -1.53 12.64 -1.66
C ARG A 95 -2.82 13.07 -2.35
N ALA A 96 -3.35 12.27 -3.28
CA ALA A 96 -4.65 12.53 -3.90
C ALA A 96 -5.75 12.55 -2.84
N THR A 97 -5.78 11.54 -1.94
CA THR A 97 -6.71 11.50 -0.81
C THR A 97 -6.59 12.75 0.08
N MET A 98 -5.38 13.16 0.44
CA MET A 98 -5.17 14.38 1.25
C MET A 98 -5.68 15.65 0.55
N ARG A 99 -5.50 15.76 -0.78
CA ARG A 99 -6.01 16.89 -1.55
C ARG A 99 -7.53 16.94 -1.58
N THR A 100 -8.19 15.79 -1.72
CA THR A 100 -9.67 15.73 -1.70
C THR A 100 -10.23 16.06 -0.32
N LEU A 101 -9.59 15.61 0.76
CA LEU A 101 -9.93 16.01 2.12
C LEU A 101 -9.80 17.52 2.30
N ALA A 102 -8.68 18.10 1.89
CA ALA A 102 -8.45 19.56 2.00
C ALA A 102 -9.50 20.36 1.19
N ALA A 103 -9.83 19.91 -0.02
CA ALA A 103 -10.82 20.55 -0.86
C ALA A 103 -12.26 20.45 -0.29
N ASN A 104 -12.54 19.43 0.52
CA ASN A 104 -13.85 19.18 1.13
C ASN A 104 -13.88 19.56 2.62
N GLY A 105 -13.13 20.56 3.03
CA GLY A 105 -13.13 21.07 4.40
C GLY A 105 -12.64 20.06 5.45
N GLY A 106 -11.87 19.04 5.06
CA GLY A 106 -11.32 17.99 5.91
C GLY A 106 -12.20 16.77 6.06
N HIS A 107 -13.37 16.74 5.46
CA HIS A 107 -14.27 15.57 5.45
C HIS A 107 -14.05 14.71 4.22
N TYR A 108 -14.12 13.38 4.40
CA TYR A 108 -14.03 12.44 3.30
C TYR A 108 -15.28 12.50 2.40
N ASN A 109 -15.04 12.45 1.10
CA ASN A 109 -16.09 12.31 0.10
C ASN A 109 -15.65 11.28 -0.94
N GLU A 110 -16.44 10.22 -1.12
CA GLU A 110 -16.16 9.09 -1.99
C GLU A 110 -16.03 9.52 -3.45
N ASP A 111 -16.94 10.38 -3.92
CA ASP A 111 -16.96 10.83 -5.30
C ASP A 111 -15.73 11.68 -5.63
N LEU A 112 -15.37 12.61 -4.74
CA LEU A 112 -14.16 13.42 -4.91
C LEU A 112 -12.88 12.56 -4.92
N PHE A 113 -12.83 11.54 -4.06
CA PHE A 113 -11.71 10.60 -4.06
C PHE A 113 -11.64 9.83 -5.39
N LEU A 114 -12.77 9.28 -5.86
CA LEU A 114 -12.80 8.52 -7.11
C LEU A 114 -12.44 9.39 -8.31
N ASP A 115 -12.90 10.64 -8.36
CA ASP A 115 -12.51 11.60 -9.40
C ASP A 115 -10.99 11.83 -9.41
N ALA A 116 -10.43 12.14 -8.24
CA ALA A 116 -8.99 12.39 -8.11
C ALA A 116 -8.13 11.13 -8.39
N TYR A 117 -8.61 9.96 -7.98
CA TYR A 117 -7.93 8.68 -8.24
C TYR A 117 -7.94 8.32 -9.72
N ILE A 118 -9.09 8.47 -10.39
CA ILE A 118 -9.22 8.21 -11.83
C ILE A 118 -8.34 9.19 -12.59
N GLU A 119 -8.39 10.47 -12.28
CA GLU A 119 -7.54 11.49 -12.89
C GLU A 119 -6.05 11.18 -12.73
N LEU A 120 -5.60 10.89 -11.47
CA LEU A 120 -4.21 10.53 -11.18
C LEU A 120 -3.71 9.39 -12.06
N MET A 121 -4.55 8.38 -12.28
CA MET A 121 -4.16 7.16 -12.97
C MET A 121 -4.27 7.25 -14.50
N THR A 122 -5.21 8.05 -15.02
CA THR A 122 -5.55 8.06 -16.45
C THR A 122 -5.10 9.31 -17.21
N ALA A 123 -4.56 10.30 -16.50
CA ALA A 123 -4.11 11.55 -17.11
C ALA A 123 -3.07 11.34 -18.22
N ASP A 124 -3.10 12.25 -19.21
CA ASP A 124 -2.10 12.35 -20.25
C ASP A 124 -1.72 13.84 -20.41
N PRO A 125 -0.47 14.20 -20.08
CA PRO A 125 0.62 13.38 -19.58
C PRO A 125 0.37 12.80 -18.17
N VAL A 126 1.06 11.69 -17.84
CA VAL A 126 0.94 11.02 -16.54
C VAL A 126 1.29 11.95 -15.37
N LEU A 127 0.53 11.88 -14.29
CA LEU A 127 0.71 12.73 -13.09
C LEU A 127 1.65 12.14 -12.02
N HIS A 128 2.26 10.99 -12.29
CA HIS A 128 3.21 10.35 -11.38
C HIS A 128 4.37 9.69 -12.15
N PRO A 129 5.57 9.59 -11.58
CA PRO A 129 6.74 9.03 -12.26
C PRO A 129 6.77 7.51 -12.32
N ASP A 130 5.94 6.83 -11.53
CA ASP A 130 6.00 5.37 -11.35
C ASP A 130 5.75 4.62 -12.65
N THR A 131 6.40 3.46 -12.77
CA THR A 131 6.32 2.55 -13.92
C THR A 131 5.52 1.30 -13.60
N TYR A 132 5.14 1.12 -12.34
CA TYR A 132 4.39 -0.03 -11.86
C TYR A 132 3.07 0.38 -11.21
N ALA A 133 2.06 -0.43 -11.43
CA ALA A 133 0.79 -0.40 -10.70
C ALA A 133 0.42 -1.83 -10.32
N GLU A 134 0.09 -2.06 -9.06
CA GLU A 134 -0.31 -3.34 -8.51
C GLU A 134 -1.57 -3.89 -9.21
N SER A 135 -1.82 -5.18 -9.05
CA SER A 135 -2.92 -5.85 -9.75
C SER A 135 -4.30 -5.31 -9.40
N TYR A 136 -4.50 -4.81 -8.19
CA TYR A 136 -5.77 -4.20 -7.80
C TYR A 136 -6.05 -2.89 -8.56
N HIS A 137 -5.04 -2.08 -8.84
CA HIS A 137 -5.18 -0.91 -9.72
C HIS A 137 -5.57 -1.36 -11.13
N ARG A 138 -4.81 -2.30 -11.70
CA ARG A 138 -5.10 -2.80 -13.07
C ARG A 138 -6.50 -3.40 -13.16
N GLY A 139 -6.91 -4.16 -12.14
CA GLY A 139 -8.24 -4.74 -12.05
C GLY A 139 -9.35 -3.69 -11.95
N PHE A 140 -9.15 -2.66 -11.14
CA PHE A 140 -10.06 -1.53 -11.03
C PHE A 140 -10.28 -0.86 -12.40
N PHE A 141 -9.20 -0.50 -13.09
CA PHE A 141 -9.30 0.17 -14.39
C PHE A 141 -9.78 -0.75 -15.51
N ALA A 142 -9.54 -2.05 -15.44
CA ALA A 142 -10.16 -3.02 -16.33
C ALA A 142 -11.69 -3.05 -16.15
N ASN A 143 -12.17 -3.06 -14.91
CA ASN A 143 -13.59 -2.98 -14.60
C ASN A 143 -14.22 -1.67 -15.04
N LEU A 144 -13.54 -0.54 -14.81
CA LEU A 144 -13.99 0.78 -15.23
C LEU A 144 -14.09 0.88 -16.75
N SER A 145 -13.07 0.42 -17.49
CA SER A 145 -13.06 0.37 -18.95
C SER A 145 -14.12 -0.57 -19.54
N ALA A 146 -14.55 -1.56 -18.76
CA ALA A 146 -15.66 -2.44 -19.12
C ALA A 146 -17.04 -1.83 -18.83
N GLY A 147 -17.11 -0.57 -18.37
CA GLY A 147 -18.35 0.15 -18.11
C GLY A 147 -19.00 -0.14 -16.75
N LYS A 148 -18.26 -0.73 -15.78
CA LYS A 148 -18.79 -0.85 -14.42
C LYS A 148 -18.88 0.52 -13.76
N ASN A 149 -19.87 0.68 -12.88
CA ASN A 149 -19.96 1.87 -12.05
C ASN A 149 -18.68 2.04 -11.22
N ARG A 150 -18.11 3.24 -11.17
CA ARG A 150 -16.82 3.55 -10.56
C ARG A 150 -16.69 3.09 -9.10
N ASN A 151 -17.76 3.17 -8.31
CA ASN A 151 -17.78 2.72 -6.92
C ASN A 151 -17.86 1.18 -6.75
N LYS A 152 -17.95 0.42 -7.85
CA LYS A 152 -17.97 -1.04 -7.91
C LYS A 152 -16.84 -1.63 -8.75
N CYS A 153 -15.81 -0.83 -9.04
CA CYS A 153 -14.67 -1.25 -9.86
C CYS A 153 -13.61 -2.04 -9.08
N GLY A 154 -13.63 -2.04 -7.76
CA GLY A 154 -12.72 -2.86 -6.96
C GLY A 154 -12.70 -4.31 -7.45
N ALA A 155 -11.50 -4.87 -7.58
CA ALA A 155 -11.29 -6.20 -8.14
C ALA A 155 -10.59 -7.09 -7.11
N VAL A 156 -11.06 -8.32 -6.96
CA VAL A 156 -10.36 -9.34 -6.16
C VAL A 156 -9.23 -9.92 -7.02
N THR A 157 -8.00 -9.66 -6.58
CA THR A 157 -6.76 -10.13 -7.20
C THR A 157 -5.85 -10.73 -6.14
N HIS A 158 -4.69 -11.25 -6.51
CA HIS A 158 -3.74 -11.77 -5.51
C HIS A 158 -3.13 -10.65 -4.62
N ASP A 159 -3.16 -9.39 -5.04
CA ASP A 159 -2.67 -8.24 -4.27
C ASP A 159 -3.78 -7.54 -3.47
N THR A 160 -5.02 -7.99 -3.55
CA THR A 160 -6.14 -7.31 -2.88
C THR A 160 -5.99 -7.34 -1.36
N ALA A 161 -5.62 -8.50 -0.79
CA ALA A 161 -5.35 -8.64 0.64
C ALA A 161 -3.91 -8.20 0.97
N SER A 162 -3.56 -6.96 0.67
CA SER A 162 -2.22 -6.42 0.89
C SER A 162 -2.22 -5.11 1.67
N ILE A 163 -1.06 -4.77 2.24
CA ILE A 163 -0.86 -3.52 2.98
C ILE A 163 -1.07 -2.27 2.11
N GLY A 164 -1.04 -2.42 0.79
CA GLY A 164 -1.34 -1.33 -0.15
C GLY A 164 -2.69 -0.68 0.11
N GLY A 165 -3.69 -1.44 0.58
CA GLY A 165 -5.02 -0.93 0.94
C GLY A 165 -5.02 0.04 2.13
N LEU A 166 -4.02 -0.01 3.01
CA LEU A 166 -3.97 0.85 4.19
C LEU A 166 -3.28 2.20 3.95
N VAL A 167 -2.64 2.40 2.81
CA VAL A 167 -1.80 3.59 2.53
C VAL A 167 -2.61 4.89 2.54
N THR A 168 -3.87 4.82 2.10
CA THR A 168 -4.78 5.97 2.02
C THR A 168 -5.64 6.17 3.26
N ILE A 169 -5.61 5.25 4.22
CA ILE A 169 -6.47 5.25 5.41
C ILE A 169 -6.04 6.31 6.43
N ALA A 170 -4.74 6.42 6.73
CA ALA A 170 -4.25 7.35 7.76
C ALA A 170 -4.70 8.80 7.55
N PRO A 171 -4.58 9.42 6.35
CA PRO A 171 -5.06 10.79 6.16
C PRO A 171 -6.57 10.94 6.38
N ILE A 172 -7.38 9.93 6.06
CA ILE A 172 -8.83 9.96 6.30
C ILE A 172 -9.10 9.96 7.81
N VAL A 173 -8.52 8.99 8.54
CA VAL A 173 -8.70 8.88 9.99
C VAL A 173 -8.30 10.17 10.69
N ILE A 174 -7.08 10.66 10.44
CA ILE A 174 -6.56 11.84 11.10
C ILE A 174 -7.47 13.05 10.82
N SER A 175 -7.87 13.26 9.56
CA SER A 175 -8.70 14.40 9.19
C SER A 175 -10.09 14.32 9.84
N GLU A 176 -10.78 13.20 9.71
CA GLU A 176 -12.13 13.02 10.26
C GLU A 176 -12.13 13.12 11.79
N ARG A 177 -11.18 12.46 12.46
CA ARG A 177 -11.11 12.48 13.93
C ARG A 177 -10.76 13.84 14.49
N LEU A 178 -9.85 14.59 13.89
CA LEU A 178 -9.54 15.96 14.29
C LEU A 178 -10.71 16.94 14.06
N ARG A 179 -11.64 16.59 13.19
CA ARG A 179 -12.86 17.37 12.96
C ARG A 179 -14.05 16.94 13.83
N GLY A 180 -13.85 16.00 14.74
CA GLY A 180 -14.86 15.59 15.72
C GLY A 180 -15.76 14.44 15.24
N THR A 181 -15.52 13.85 14.07
CA THR A 181 -16.22 12.62 13.64
C THR A 181 -15.97 11.51 14.67
N SER A 182 -16.98 10.76 15.10
CA SER A 182 -16.80 9.66 16.05
C SER A 182 -15.93 8.54 15.48
N LEU A 183 -15.32 7.74 16.34
CA LEU A 183 -14.44 6.62 15.91
C LEU A 183 -15.23 5.63 15.04
N GLU A 184 -16.45 5.30 15.42
CA GLU A 184 -17.31 4.34 14.71
C GLU A 184 -17.66 4.85 13.30
N ILE A 185 -17.93 6.15 13.16
CA ILE A 185 -18.19 6.78 11.87
C ILE A 185 -16.90 6.79 11.03
N ALA A 186 -15.75 7.15 11.61
CA ALA A 186 -14.46 7.12 10.92
C ALA A 186 -14.09 5.70 10.44
N GLN A 187 -14.33 4.66 11.26
CA GLN A 187 -14.17 3.26 10.85
C GLN A 187 -15.08 2.90 9.68
N THR A 188 -16.32 3.32 9.72
CA THR A 188 -17.28 3.09 8.62
C THR A 188 -16.84 3.76 7.33
N ILE A 189 -16.36 5.00 7.40
CA ILE A 189 -15.82 5.74 6.25
C ILE A 189 -14.60 5.01 5.68
N CYS A 190 -13.64 4.64 6.51
CA CYS A 190 -12.44 3.93 6.10
C CYS A 190 -12.75 2.56 5.49
N HIS A 191 -13.71 1.82 6.05
CA HIS A 191 -14.17 0.56 5.48
C HIS A 191 -14.74 0.75 4.08
N LYS A 192 -15.65 1.71 3.88
CA LYS A 192 -16.22 2.01 2.55
C LYS A 192 -15.15 2.42 1.56
N HIS A 193 -14.24 3.31 1.97
CA HIS A 193 -13.11 3.72 1.14
C HIS A 193 -12.24 2.52 0.71
N LEU A 194 -11.89 1.63 1.66
CA LEU A 194 -11.10 0.44 1.38
C LEU A 194 -11.75 -0.44 0.30
N GLN A 195 -13.07 -0.65 0.40
CA GLN A 195 -13.83 -1.51 -0.52
C GLN A 195 -13.82 -0.98 -1.96
N LEU A 196 -13.57 0.29 -2.19
CA LEU A 196 -13.49 0.86 -3.55
C LEU A 196 -12.38 0.23 -4.39
N THR A 197 -11.27 -0.14 -3.74
CA THR A 197 -10.07 -0.67 -4.42
C THR A 197 -9.65 -2.04 -3.92
N HIS A 198 -9.92 -2.35 -2.66
CA HIS A 198 -9.48 -3.59 -1.98
C HIS A 198 -10.66 -4.29 -1.29
N PRO A 199 -11.57 -4.93 -2.05
CA PRO A 199 -12.72 -5.63 -1.50
C PRO A 199 -12.30 -7.00 -0.90
N ASP A 200 -11.74 -6.96 0.33
CA ASP A 200 -11.29 -8.12 1.09
C ASP A 200 -11.69 -8.00 2.56
N GLU A 201 -12.32 -9.05 3.10
CA GLU A 201 -12.88 -9.02 4.47
C GLU A 201 -11.80 -9.07 5.55
N TYR A 202 -10.72 -9.82 5.34
CA TYR A 202 -9.64 -9.87 6.31
C TYR A 202 -8.88 -8.55 6.37
N LEU A 203 -8.60 -7.97 5.22
CA LEU A 203 -8.00 -6.62 5.16
C LEU A 203 -8.93 -5.57 5.78
N ALA A 204 -10.25 -5.69 5.61
CA ALA A 204 -11.22 -4.79 6.22
C ALA A 204 -11.20 -4.87 7.75
N LYS A 205 -11.04 -6.08 8.31
CA LYS A 205 -10.84 -6.27 9.76
C LYS A 205 -9.55 -5.58 10.23
N VAL A 206 -8.44 -5.81 9.54
CA VAL A 206 -7.15 -5.15 9.86
C VAL A 206 -7.25 -3.64 9.69
N CYS A 207 -7.97 -3.14 8.70
CA CYS A 207 -8.24 -1.71 8.53
C CYS A 207 -8.96 -1.13 9.76
N SER A 208 -9.97 -1.81 10.29
CA SER A 208 -10.66 -1.37 11.52
C SER A 208 -9.73 -1.31 12.73
N ASP A 209 -8.85 -2.32 12.90
CA ASP A 209 -7.83 -2.33 13.94
C ASP A 209 -6.82 -1.20 13.75
N TYR A 210 -6.39 -0.94 12.51
CA TYR A 210 -5.49 0.16 12.17
C TYR A 210 -6.09 1.53 12.47
N VAL A 211 -7.36 1.74 12.11
CA VAL A 211 -8.09 2.98 12.44
C VAL A 211 -8.14 3.19 13.95
N GLY A 212 -8.46 2.15 14.73
CA GLY A 212 -8.48 2.24 16.18
C GLY A 212 -7.11 2.50 16.81
N LEU A 213 -6.04 1.89 16.26
CA LEU A 213 -4.67 2.16 16.69
C LEU A 213 -4.28 3.62 16.41
N LEU A 214 -4.58 4.12 15.22
CA LEU A 214 -4.29 5.52 14.86
C LEU A 214 -5.04 6.50 15.77
N ASP A 215 -6.31 6.22 16.06
CA ASP A 215 -7.12 7.01 16.98
C ASP A 215 -6.52 7.05 18.39
N ALA A 216 -6.17 5.88 18.93
CA ALA A 216 -5.56 5.76 20.26
C ALA A 216 -4.21 6.49 20.34
N LEU A 217 -3.41 6.47 19.27
CA LEU A 217 -2.15 7.21 19.21
C LEU A 217 -2.36 8.73 19.05
N LEU A 218 -3.37 9.13 18.27
CA LEU A 218 -3.66 10.55 18.01
C LEU A 218 -4.15 11.28 19.25
N PHE A 219 -4.98 10.63 20.05
CA PHE A 219 -5.61 11.20 21.25
C PHE A 219 -4.99 10.74 22.58
N ARG A 220 -3.80 10.12 22.52
CA ARG A 220 -3.10 9.71 23.76
C ARG A 220 -2.75 10.94 24.58
N LEU A 221 -2.79 10.76 25.90
CA LEU A 221 -2.28 11.77 26.82
C LEU A 221 -0.74 11.80 26.78
N GLU A 222 -0.15 12.88 27.24
CA GLU A 222 1.32 13.03 27.28
C GLU A 222 1.99 11.95 28.14
N ALA A 223 1.32 11.50 29.19
CA ALA A 223 1.79 10.42 30.06
C ALA A 223 1.64 9.01 29.46
N ASP A 224 0.88 8.85 28.37
CA ASP A 224 0.63 7.53 27.77
C ASP A 224 1.81 7.11 26.89
N SER A 225 2.30 5.90 27.10
CA SER A 225 3.35 5.31 26.26
C SER A 225 2.78 4.88 24.91
N ALA A 226 3.31 5.41 23.83
CA ALA A 226 2.97 4.95 22.48
C ALA A 226 3.30 3.45 22.30
N GLN A 227 4.37 2.99 22.93
CA GLN A 227 4.78 1.59 22.88
C GLN A 227 3.73 0.67 23.55
N GLU A 228 3.18 1.05 24.71
CA GLU A 228 2.13 0.28 25.39
C GLU A 228 0.82 0.26 24.61
N ILE A 229 0.45 1.38 23.98
CA ILE A 229 -0.72 1.44 23.09
C ILE A 229 -0.54 0.47 21.93
N ILE A 230 0.62 0.47 21.27
CA ILE A 230 0.91 -0.45 20.15
C ILE A 230 0.89 -1.90 20.62
N ALA A 231 1.47 -2.21 21.80
CA ALA A 231 1.45 -3.57 22.38
C ALA A 231 0.02 -4.07 22.63
N THR A 232 -0.83 -3.21 23.17
CA THR A 232 -2.25 -3.51 23.44
C THR A 232 -2.99 -3.82 22.15
N TRP A 233 -2.81 -2.98 21.12
CA TRP A 233 -3.44 -3.20 19.82
C TRP A 233 -2.90 -4.43 19.10
N ALA A 234 -1.61 -4.73 19.19
CA ALA A 234 -1.03 -5.95 18.64
C ALA A 234 -1.64 -7.20 19.29
N LYS A 235 -1.77 -7.21 20.61
CA LYS A 235 -2.42 -8.32 21.34
C LYS A 235 -3.88 -8.50 20.90
N ARG A 236 -4.62 -7.40 20.74
CA ARG A 236 -6.02 -7.41 20.31
C ARG A 236 -6.16 -7.87 18.85
N SER A 237 -5.36 -7.32 17.92
CA SER A 237 -5.51 -7.49 16.48
C SER A 237 -5.02 -8.86 16.00
N ILE A 238 -3.86 -9.29 16.48
CA ILE A 238 -3.16 -10.49 15.99
C ILE A 238 -2.82 -11.51 17.10
N GLY A 239 -3.25 -11.27 18.34
CA GLY A 239 -3.01 -12.16 19.47
C GLY A 239 -1.56 -12.20 19.97
N MET A 240 -0.66 -11.32 19.48
CA MET A 240 0.77 -11.37 19.79
C MET A 240 1.15 -10.42 20.92
N ALA A 241 1.90 -10.93 21.90
CA ALA A 241 2.52 -10.13 22.94
C ALA A 241 3.88 -9.58 22.44
N MET A 242 3.93 -8.31 22.09
CA MET A 242 5.14 -7.67 21.52
C MET A 242 6.36 -7.72 22.44
N PRO A 243 6.24 -7.55 23.80
CA PRO A 243 7.37 -7.72 24.70
C PRO A 243 8.00 -9.13 24.65
N GLU A 244 7.14 -10.17 24.61
CA GLU A 244 7.61 -11.56 24.51
C GLU A 244 8.27 -11.84 23.16
N LEU A 245 7.70 -11.32 22.06
CA LEU A 245 8.31 -11.47 20.73
C LEU A 245 9.68 -10.82 20.71
N LEU A 246 9.79 -9.57 21.20
CA LEU A 246 11.04 -8.83 21.21
C LEU A 246 12.13 -9.52 22.06
N SER A 247 11.75 -10.19 23.17
CA SER A 247 12.69 -10.93 24.02
C SER A 247 13.25 -12.21 23.38
N LYS A 248 12.56 -12.77 22.37
CA LYS A 248 12.90 -14.04 21.71
C LYS A 248 13.66 -13.87 20.40
N VAL A 249 13.74 -12.66 19.86
CA VAL A 249 14.36 -12.40 18.56
C VAL A 249 15.67 -11.61 18.72
N HIS A 250 16.67 -11.92 17.89
CA HIS A 250 17.98 -11.28 17.93
C HIS A 250 18.09 -10.12 16.94
N SER A 251 17.31 -10.16 15.85
CA SER A 251 17.34 -9.15 14.80
C SER A 251 15.96 -8.93 14.20
N ASP A 252 15.77 -7.80 13.49
CA ASP A 252 14.53 -7.56 12.77
C ASP A 252 14.27 -8.59 11.67
N ASN A 253 15.33 -9.17 11.11
CA ASN A 253 15.22 -10.22 10.09
C ASN A 253 14.66 -11.53 10.66
N ASP A 254 14.72 -11.75 11.97
CA ASP A 254 14.10 -12.93 12.59
C ASP A 254 12.57 -12.79 12.58
N VAL A 255 12.06 -11.55 12.55
CA VAL A 255 10.63 -11.26 12.43
C VAL A 255 10.24 -11.04 10.98
N VAL A 256 10.86 -10.05 10.32
CA VAL A 256 10.57 -9.70 8.92
C VAL A 256 11.45 -10.51 7.98
N GLY A 257 10.87 -11.43 7.27
CA GLY A 257 11.55 -12.33 6.33
C GLY A 257 11.72 -13.77 6.82
N ARG A 258 11.59 -14.05 8.14
CA ARG A 258 11.60 -15.41 8.71
C ARG A 258 10.30 -15.80 9.37
N LEU A 259 9.88 -15.07 10.42
CA LEU A 259 8.60 -15.35 11.09
C LEU A 259 7.42 -14.93 10.20
N PHE A 260 7.49 -13.75 9.63
CA PHE A 260 6.56 -13.22 8.64
C PHE A 260 7.29 -12.99 7.33
N SER A 261 6.65 -13.33 6.22
CA SER A 261 7.20 -13.04 4.90
C SER A 261 7.43 -11.53 4.71
N SER A 262 8.46 -11.17 3.96
CA SER A 262 8.67 -9.79 3.51
C SER A 262 7.73 -9.37 2.38
N ALA A 263 6.76 -10.22 2.02
CA ALA A 263 5.72 -9.92 1.04
C ALA A 263 4.72 -8.88 1.56
N CYS A 264 4.00 -8.24 0.63
CA CYS A 264 3.02 -7.21 0.94
C CYS A 264 1.68 -7.73 1.49
N TYR A 265 1.48 -9.05 1.55
CA TYR A 265 0.24 -9.64 2.04
C TYR A 265 -0.04 -9.26 3.49
N ILE A 266 -1.28 -8.90 3.77
CA ILE A 266 -1.66 -8.30 5.06
C ILE A 266 -1.43 -9.24 6.26
N SER A 267 -1.51 -10.55 6.05
CA SER A 267 -1.21 -11.57 7.07
C SER A 267 0.22 -11.53 7.59
N ASP A 268 1.16 -11.09 6.79
CA ASP A 268 2.59 -11.00 7.10
C ASP A 268 3.02 -9.56 7.39
N SER A 269 2.55 -8.62 6.56
CA SER A 269 2.98 -7.22 6.64
C SER A 269 2.40 -6.49 7.85
N TRP A 270 1.16 -6.78 8.26
CA TRP A 270 0.56 -6.14 9.43
C TRP A 270 1.27 -6.50 10.75
N PRO A 271 1.53 -7.77 11.06
CA PRO A 271 2.35 -8.14 12.22
C PRO A 271 3.76 -7.52 12.19
N SER A 272 4.38 -7.46 11.01
CA SER A 272 5.70 -6.84 10.82
C SER A 272 5.68 -5.33 11.13
N VAL A 273 4.63 -4.62 10.68
CA VAL A 273 4.42 -3.19 11.00
C VAL A 273 4.25 -2.98 12.49
N LEU A 274 3.40 -3.78 13.15
CA LEU A 274 3.18 -3.68 14.60
C LEU A 274 4.46 -3.95 15.39
N TYR A 275 5.25 -4.96 14.99
CA TYR A 275 6.54 -5.25 15.62
C TYR A 275 7.53 -4.08 15.49
N LEU A 276 7.72 -3.57 14.28
CA LEU A 276 8.66 -2.46 14.04
C LEU A 276 8.18 -1.17 14.74
N ALA A 277 6.89 -0.88 14.68
CA ALA A 277 6.31 0.27 15.38
C ALA A 277 6.51 0.15 16.90
N TYR A 278 6.27 -1.02 17.48
CA TYR A 278 6.51 -1.27 18.90
C TYR A 278 7.99 -1.10 19.27
N LYS A 279 8.89 -1.76 18.53
CA LYS A 279 10.32 -1.77 18.83
C LYS A 279 10.96 -0.39 18.76
N TYR A 280 10.47 0.44 17.83
CA TYR A 280 11.07 1.76 17.54
C TYR A 280 10.21 2.94 18.00
N ALA A 281 9.14 2.72 18.77
CA ALA A 281 8.23 3.77 19.22
C ALA A 281 8.90 4.94 19.92
N GLU A 282 9.89 4.63 20.78
CA GLU A 282 10.60 5.61 21.61
C GLU A 282 11.95 6.05 21.00
N LYS A 283 12.29 5.59 19.81
CA LYS A 283 13.56 5.94 19.18
C LYS A 283 13.39 7.14 18.25
N PRO A 284 14.32 8.10 18.27
CA PRO A 284 14.33 9.18 17.29
C PRO A 284 14.47 8.60 15.87
N LYS A 285 13.75 9.19 14.93
CA LYS A 285 13.77 8.81 13.52
C LYS A 285 14.95 9.42 12.79
#